data_29474da4cf33b1d876740b88c017e2ac
#
_entry.id   29474da4cf33b1d876740b88c017e2ac
#
_cell.length_a   1.000
_cell.length_b   1.000
_cell.length_c   1.000
_cell.angle_alpha   90.00
_cell.angle_beta   90.00
_cell.angle_gamma   90.00
#
_symmetry.space_group_name_H-M   'P 1'
#
loop_
_entity.id
_entity.type
_entity.pdbx_description
1 polymer ?
#
loop_
_entity_poly.entity_id
_entity_poly.type
_entity_poly.pdbx_seq_one_letter_code
_entity_poly.pdbx_strand_id
1 'polypeptide(L)'
;MAALTLVAPAMAVLPAGAADLPALKAVAPIYMPASLVPRAAWFAGIGGSVNSQSYESQNIYAQGVSEIFLGGTQVAFGTAGGPTTPSLDPRTSFAPTAQLGFFQHFGGSDWLWGAKVTYSYINAHSTDNRVRDPQVGSFTSANSDSFTGNVVIGSYQSGISQQINFIPFVGHSFERSMVYFGVGPSLSQVKSSLNNVIGFAAINNTHVNITGEPSNFSSTQWVLGGAATVGGTYFIDRGWFIDVNYTFGITRNQTINYAAPFASATDGYTDTGILSGNWSGHIINQAVAVSINKAF
;
A
#
# COMPACT_ATOMS: atom_id res chain seq x y z
N MET A 1 -70.00 54.68 78.12
CA MET A 1 -69.20 53.47 78.32
C MET A 1 -69.84 52.36 77.48
N ALA A 2 -69.34 52.07 76.34
CA ALA A 2 -69.88 51.06 75.42
C ALA A 2 -69.06 49.79 75.55
N ALA A 3 -69.67 48.68 75.84
CA ALA A 3 -69.03 47.38 75.88
C ALA A 3 -69.10 46.72 74.48
N LEU A 4 -67.99 46.36 73.98
CA LEU A 4 -67.85 45.71 72.67
C LEU A 4 -67.81 44.20 72.89
N THR A 5 -68.80 43.50 72.39
CA THR A 5 -68.89 42.05 72.43
C THR A 5 -68.27 41.46 71.19
N LEU A 6 -67.20 40.65 71.39
CA LEU A 6 -66.47 39.96 70.34
C LEU A 6 -67.19 38.61 70.08
N VAL A 7 -67.69 38.42 68.85
CA VAL A 7 -68.20 37.15 68.33
C VAL A 7 -67.13 36.41 67.59
N ALA A 8 -66.74 35.24 68.08
CA ALA A 8 -65.77 34.38 67.41
C ALA A 8 -66.52 33.44 66.42
N PRO A 9 -66.03 33.35 65.14
CA PRO A 9 -66.61 32.40 64.21
C PRO A 9 -66.04 30.98 64.47
N ALA A 10 -66.89 29.99 64.52
CA ALA A 10 -66.57 28.57 64.62
C ALA A 10 -66.06 28.10 63.24
N MET A 11 -64.81 27.71 63.18
CA MET A 11 -64.24 27.03 61.98
C MET A 11 -64.72 25.58 61.97
N ALA A 12 -65.48 25.22 60.92
CA ALA A 12 -65.80 23.84 60.59
C ALA A 12 -64.56 23.15 59.99
N VAL A 13 -64.06 22.15 60.69
CA VAL A 13 -63.00 21.25 60.17
C VAL A 13 -63.63 20.25 59.23
N LEU A 14 -63.41 20.41 57.93
CA LEU A 14 -63.77 19.39 56.95
C LEU A 14 -62.70 18.25 57.00
N PRO A 15 -63.12 16.97 57.01
CA PRO A 15 -62.14 15.87 56.93
C PRO A 15 -61.49 15.90 55.56
N ALA A 16 -60.15 16.03 55.51
CA ALA A 16 -59.32 15.86 54.30
C ALA A 16 -59.39 14.39 53.88
N GLY A 17 -60.19 14.08 52.88
CA GLY A 17 -60.14 12.81 52.21
C GLY A 17 -58.76 12.69 51.58
N ALA A 18 -57.94 11.79 52.08
CA ALA A 18 -56.69 11.39 51.44
C ALA A 18 -57.03 10.78 50.07
N ALA A 19 -56.86 11.55 49.00
CA ALA A 19 -56.90 11.01 47.65
C ALA A 19 -55.73 10.03 47.53
N ASP A 20 -55.99 8.73 47.42
CA ASP A 20 -55.05 7.74 47.02
C ASP A 20 -54.53 8.13 45.64
N LEU A 21 -53.36 8.77 45.59
CA LEU A 21 -52.60 8.96 44.34
C LEU A 21 -52.25 7.57 43.78
N PRO A 22 -52.63 7.28 42.52
CA PRO A 22 -52.28 5.99 41.96
C PRO A 22 -50.74 5.87 42.04
N ALA A 23 -50.26 4.81 42.71
CA ALA A 23 -48.81 4.53 42.78
C ALA A 23 -48.28 4.49 41.35
N LEU A 24 -47.46 5.49 41.01
CA LEU A 24 -46.71 5.46 39.76
C LEU A 24 -45.97 4.14 39.74
N LYS A 25 -46.42 3.20 38.88
CA LYS A 25 -45.63 1.99 38.58
C LYS A 25 -44.23 2.44 38.27
N ALA A 26 -43.28 2.17 39.16
CA ALA A 26 -41.85 2.39 38.88
C ALA A 26 -41.59 1.72 37.55
N VAL A 27 -41.24 2.52 36.53
CA VAL A 27 -40.76 2.01 35.25
C VAL A 27 -39.57 1.16 35.59
N ALA A 28 -39.64 -0.14 35.31
CA ALA A 28 -38.50 -1.02 35.53
C ALA A 28 -37.26 -0.38 34.86
N PRO A 29 -36.14 -0.30 35.54
CA PRO A 29 -34.93 0.29 34.93
C PRO A 29 -34.68 -0.45 33.62
N ILE A 30 -34.63 0.31 32.52
CA ILE A 30 -34.24 -0.24 31.22
C ILE A 30 -32.82 -0.76 31.40
N TYR A 31 -32.70 -2.08 31.49
CA TYR A 31 -31.39 -2.74 31.57
C TYR A 31 -30.73 -2.56 30.21
N MET A 32 -29.91 -1.50 30.05
CA MET A 32 -29.04 -1.38 28.92
C MET A 32 -27.91 -2.43 29.08
N PRO A 33 -27.80 -3.40 28.17
CA PRO A 33 -26.72 -4.36 28.27
C PRO A 33 -25.39 -3.59 28.26
N ALA A 34 -24.50 -3.91 29.20
CA ALA A 34 -23.21 -3.27 29.29
C ALA A 34 -22.44 -3.54 28.00
N SER A 35 -21.91 -2.48 27.37
CA SER A 35 -21.10 -2.58 26.16
C SER A 35 -19.94 -3.56 26.37
N LEU A 36 -19.72 -4.45 25.42
CA LEU A 36 -18.57 -5.34 25.39
C LEU A 36 -17.30 -4.63 24.89
N VAL A 37 -17.45 -3.50 24.20
CA VAL A 37 -16.32 -2.69 23.73
C VAL A 37 -15.70 -1.97 24.94
N PRO A 38 -14.45 -2.26 25.31
CA PRO A 38 -13.80 -1.58 26.44
C PRO A 38 -13.60 -0.09 26.14
N ARG A 39 -13.58 0.76 27.19
CA ARG A 39 -13.38 2.21 27.02
C ARG A 39 -11.99 2.57 26.50
N ALA A 40 -10.99 1.74 26.80
CA ALA A 40 -9.64 1.82 26.27
C ALA A 40 -9.03 0.41 26.28
N ALA A 41 -8.26 0.07 25.26
CA ALA A 41 -7.56 -1.21 25.21
C ALA A 41 -6.35 -1.13 24.25
N TRP A 42 -5.30 -1.82 24.60
CA TRP A 42 -4.32 -2.31 23.66
C TRP A 42 -4.84 -3.59 23.03
N PHE A 43 -4.44 -3.87 21.80
CA PHE A 43 -4.81 -5.12 21.16
C PHE A 43 -3.67 -5.64 20.28
N ALA A 44 -3.63 -6.94 20.13
CA ALA A 44 -2.77 -7.64 19.17
C ALA A 44 -3.57 -8.74 18.49
N GLY A 45 -3.30 -9.00 17.23
CA GLY A 45 -4.02 -10.00 16.46
C GLY A 45 -3.26 -10.52 15.25
N ILE A 46 -3.75 -11.65 14.76
CA ILE A 46 -3.26 -12.30 13.56
C ILE A 46 -4.43 -12.60 12.62
N GLY A 47 -4.15 -12.70 11.35
CA GLY A 47 -5.19 -12.96 10.35
C GLY A 47 -4.63 -13.19 8.96
N GLY A 48 -5.47 -12.95 7.98
CA GLY A 48 -5.12 -13.02 6.56
C GLY A 48 -5.78 -11.92 5.77
N SER A 49 -5.19 -11.60 4.64
CA SER A 49 -5.74 -10.66 3.67
C SER A 49 -5.68 -11.19 2.25
N VAL A 50 -6.67 -10.81 1.46
CA VAL A 50 -6.62 -10.91 0.00
C VAL A 50 -6.20 -9.55 -0.53
N ASN A 51 -5.11 -9.53 -1.28
CA ASN A 51 -4.49 -8.32 -1.82
C ASN A 51 -4.61 -8.32 -3.34
N SER A 52 -4.91 -7.18 -3.93
CA SER A 52 -4.89 -6.93 -5.36
C SER A 52 -3.91 -5.79 -5.64
N GLN A 53 -2.86 -6.08 -6.41
CA GLN A 53 -1.84 -5.10 -6.80
C GLN A 53 -2.06 -4.64 -8.22
N SER A 54 -2.00 -3.33 -8.45
CA SER A 54 -1.97 -2.69 -9.77
C SER A 54 -0.68 -1.90 -9.91
N TYR A 55 -0.12 -1.89 -11.12
CA TYR A 55 1.18 -1.32 -11.43
C TYR A 55 0.99 -0.10 -12.35
N GLU A 56 1.31 1.08 -11.83
CA GLU A 56 1.03 2.33 -12.50
C GLU A 56 2.30 3.10 -12.85
N SER A 57 2.25 3.86 -13.94
CA SER A 57 3.36 4.72 -14.40
C SER A 57 4.68 3.97 -14.55
N GLN A 58 4.63 2.70 -14.97
CA GLN A 58 5.81 1.90 -15.21
C GLN A 58 6.54 2.40 -16.45
N ASN A 59 7.81 2.69 -16.31
CA ASN A 59 8.67 3.14 -17.39
C ASN A 59 10.05 2.52 -17.25
N ILE A 60 10.63 2.12 -18.36
CA ILE A 60 12.02 1.67 -18.46
C ILE A 60 12.71 2.57 -19.47
N TYR A 61 13.86 3.09 -19.11
CA TYR A 61 14.77 3.79 -20.00
C TYR A 61 16.09 3.02 -20.07
N ALA A 62 16.54 2.71 -21.26
CA ALA A 62 17.81 2.08 -21.50
C ALA A 62 18.66 2.93 -22.44
N GLN A 63 19.96 2.95 -22.19
CA GLN A 63 20.97 3.60 -23.02
C GLN A 63 22.21 2.72 -23.12
N GLY A 64 22.68 2.53 -24.36
CA GLY A 64 23.94 1.90 -24.67
C GLY A 64 24.95 2.94 -25.18
N VAL A 65 26.19 2.83 -24.71
CA VAL A 65 27.36 3.49 -25.31
C VAL A 65 28.32 2.40 -25.73
N SER A 66 28.74 2.42 -26.98
CA SER A 66 29.49 1.33 -27.61
C SER A 66 30.72 1.89 -28.36
N GLU A 67 31.87 1.25 -28.18
CA GLU A 67 33.11 1.50 -28.87
C GLU A 67 33.54 0.22 -29.60
N ILE A 68 33.68 0.30 -30.92
CA ILE A 68 34.05 -0.85 -31.79
C ILE A 68 35.50 -0.74 -32.23
N PHE A 69 36.25 -1.81 -32.04
CA PHE A 69 37.65 -1.93 -32.38
C PHE A 69 37.86 -3.04 -33.40
N LEU A 70 38.80 -2.79 -34.36
CA LEU A 70 39.30 -3.79 -35.28
C LEU A 70 40.84 -3.82 -35.15
N GLY A 71 41.37 -4.98 -34.74
CA GLY A 71 42.83 -5.13 -34.52
C GLY A 71 43.38 -4.15 -33.47
N GLY A 72 42.60 -3.74 -32.49
CA GLY A 72 42.98 -2.80 -31.44
C GLY A 72 42.83 -1.32 -31.80
N THR A 73 42.39 -0.98 -33.02
CA THR A 73 42.10 0.39 -33.45
C THR A 73 40.61 0.65 -33.40
N GLN A 74 40.20 1.74 -32.74
CA GLN A 74 38.79 2.14 -32.72
C GLN A 74 38.34 2.54 -34.13
N VAL A 75 37.35 1.83 -34.65
CA VAL A 75 36.78 2.03 -36.00
C VAL A 75 35.39 2.61 -35.98
N ALA A 76 34.68 2.51 -34.86
CA ALA A 76 33.37 3.10 -34.72
C ALA A 76 33.02 3.42 -33.25
N PHE A 77 32.09 4.36 -33.09
CA PHE A 77 31.50 4.75 -31.80
C PHE A 77 30.01 4.97 -31.99
N GLY A 78 29.22 4.44 -31.06
CA GLY A 78 27.79 4.58 -31.10
C GLY A 78 27.19 4.86 -29.71
N THR A 79 26.11 5.62 -29.70
CA THR A 79 25.28 5.80 -28.52
C THR A 79 23.81 5.79 -28.94
N ALA A 80 22.99 5.05 -28.21
CA ALA A 80 21.54 5.03 -28.44
C ALA A 80 20.80 4.91 -27.12
N GLY A 81 19.64 5.50 -27.01
CA GLY A 81 18.79 5.41 -25.84
C GLY A 81 17.32 5.63 -26.17
N GLY A 82 16.46 5.13 -25.33
CA GLY A 82 15.01 5.27 -25.49
C GLY A 82 14.23 4.81 -24.27
N PRO A 83 12.98 5.27 -24.14
CA PRO A 83 12.05 4.80 -23.13
C PRO A 83 11.10 3.74 -23.68
N THR A 84 10.68 2.82 -22.81
CA THR A 84 9.56 1.90 -23.07
C THR A 84 8.66 1.75 -21.86
N THR A 85 7.39 1.39 -22.09
CA THR A 85 6.43 1.14 -21.02
C THR A 85 6.11 -0.34 -20.96
N PRO A 86 6.55 -1.07 -19.92
CA PRO A 86 6.19 -2.47 -19.74
C PRO A 86 4.72 -2.61 -19.34
N SER A 87 4.11 -3.74 -19.70
CA SER A 87 2.73 -4.09 -19.37
C SER A 87 2.73 -5.13 -18.23
N LEU A 88 2.40 -4.68 -17.02
CA LEU A 88 2.27 -5.56 -15.86
C LEU A 88 0.80 -5.79 -15.53
N ASP A 89 0.36 -7.04 -15.59
CA ASP A 89 -1.00 -7.42 -15.24
C ASP A 89 -1.23 -7.29 -13.72
N PRO A 90 -2.43 -6.86 -13.30
CA PRO A 90 -2.79 -6.87 -11.89
C PRO A 90 -2.65 -8.27 -11.27
N ARG A 91 -2.19 -8.33 -10.01
CA ARG A 91 -1.96 -9.59 -9.29
C ARG A 91 -2.75 -9.64 -8.00
N THR A 92 -3.48 -10.73 -7.82
CA THR A 92 -4.16 -11.05 -6.57
C THR A 92 -3.36 -12.11 -5.81
N SER A 93 -3.23 -11.91 -4.48
CA SER A 93 -2.53 -12.84 -3.60
C SER A 93 -3.19 -12.91 -2.24
N PHE A 94 -3.01 -14.04 -1.55
CA PHE A 94 -3.32 -14.18 -0.14
C PHE A 94 -2.06 -13.90 0.69
N ALA A 95 -2.22 -13.14 1.79
CA ALA A 95 -1.12 -12.77 2.68
C ALA A 95 -1.49 -13.01 4.15
N PRO A 96 -0.65 -13.70 4.93
CA PRO A 96 -0.76 -13.68 6.38
C PRO A 96 -0.51 -12.26 6.89
N THR A 97 -1.28 -11.87 7.91
CA THR A 97 -1.23 -10.54 8.51
C THR A 97 -1.12 -10.61 10.03
N ALA A 98 -0.45 -9.62 10.60
CA ALA A 98 -0.43 -9.38 12.04
C ALA A 98 -0.73 -7.91 12.30
N GLN A 99 -1.36 -7.62 13.43
CA GLN A 99 -1.63 -6.24 13.83
C GLN A 99 -1.46 -6.03 15.32
N LEU A 100 -1.06 -4.80 15.66
CA LEU A 100 -0.95 -4.30 17.03
C LEU A 100 -1.54 -2.89 17.05
N GLY A 101 -2.30 -2.55 18.07
CA GLY A 101 -2.88 -1.22 18.16
C GLY A 101 -3.40 -0.87 19.55
N PHE A 102 -3.93 0.34 19.60
CA PHE A 102 -4.56 0.91 20.78
C PHE A 102 -5.76 1.74 20.35
N PHE A 103 -6.80 1.74 21.15
CA PHE A 103 -7.92 2.66 21.02
C PHE A 103 -8.39 3.16 22.38
N GLN A 104 -9.03 4.33 22.37
CA GLN A 104 -9.59 4.97 23.53
C GLN A 104 -10.82 5.80 23.14
N HIS A 105 -11.89 5.71 23.94
CA HIS A 105 -13.07 6.57 23.77
C HIS A 105 -12.79 7.99 24.25
N PHE A 106 -13.40 8.97 23.58
CA PHE A 106 -13.50 10.32 24.11
C PHE A 106 -14.41 10.30 25.35
N GLY A 107 -14.10 11.16 26.35
CA GLY A 107 -14.82 11.20 27.61
C GLY A 107 -16.34 11.36 27.41
N GLY A 108 -17.14 10.43 27.96
CA GLY A 108 -18.61 10.45 27.91
C GLY A 108 -19.22 10.21 26.53
N SER A 109 -18.46 9.73 25.54
CA SER A 109 -18.89 9.52 24.16
C SER A 109 -18.67 8.09 23.69
N ASP A 110 -19.43 7.66 22.68
CA ASP A 110 -19.20 6.42 21.94
C ASP A 110 -18.21 6.59 20.77
N TRP A 111 -17.77 7.82 20.52
CA TRP A 111 -16.67 8.09 19.61
C TRP A 111 -15.34 7.71 20.22
N LEU A 112 -14.44 7.19 19.39
CA LEU A 112 -13.13 6.75 19.82
C LEU A 112 -12.05 7.17 18.81
N TRP A 113 -10.83 7.20 19.28
CA TRP A 113 -9.64 7.37 18.47
C TRP A 113 -8.65 6.26 18.78
N GLY A 114 -7.74 6.00 17.88
CA GLY A 114 -6.72 4.99 18.09
C GLY A 114 -5.67 5.03 17.01
N ALA A 115 -4.75 4.09 17.11
CA ALA A 115 -3.75 3.84 16.10
C ALA A 115 -3.45 2.35 16.02
N LYS A 116 -3.21 1.85 14.80
CA LYS A 116 -2.77 0.47 14.60
C LYS A 116 -1.59 0.39 13.63
N VAL A 117 -0.71 -0.57 13.90
CA VAL A 117 0.32 -1.01 12.98
C VAL A 117 -0.12 -2.36 12.43
N THR A 118 -0.09 -2.51 11.12
CA THR A 118 -0.37 -3.78 10.46
C THR A 118 0.85 -4.21 9.65
N TYR A 119 1.18 -5.49 9.69
CA TYR A 119 2.20 -6.13 8.87
C TYR A 119 1.54 -7.18 7.99
N SER A 120 1.90 -7.20 6.70
CA SER A 120 1.42 -8.18 5.73
C SER A 120 2.58 -8.74 4.92
N TYR A 121 2.69 -10.07 4.85
CA TYR A 121 3.64 -10.77 3.98
C TYR A 121 2.94 -11.14 2.67
N ILE A 122 3.05 -10.27 1.68
CA ILE A 122 2.24 -10.32 0.45
C ILE A 122 2.89 -11.21 -0.61
N ASN A 123 4.18 -11.06 -0.84
CA ASN A 123 5.02 -11.81 -1.78
C ASN A 123 4.37 -12.01 -3.17
N ALA A 124 3.80 -10.95 -3.72
CA ALA A 124 3.17 -10.96 -5.02
C ALA A 124 3.96 -10.08 -6.00
N HIS A 125 4.08 -10.55 -7.23
CA HIS A 125 4.75 -9.83 -8.31
C HIS A 125 4.08 -10.13 -9.65
N SER A 126 4.17 -9.17 -10.57
CA SER A 126 3.79 -9.32 -11.97
C SER A 126 5.02 -9.31 -12.85
N THR A 127 4.91 -9.96 -13.98
CA THR A 127 6.01 -10.11 -14.92
C THR A 127 5.50 -9.80 -16.34
N ASP A 128 6.22 -8.92 -17.02
CA ASP A 128 6.11 -8.71 -18.46
C ASP A 128 7.29 -9.41 -19.14
N ASN A 129 6.99 -10.26 -20.10
CA ASN A 129 7.98 -11.03 -20.84
C ASN A 129 8.22 -10.39 -22.21
N ARG A 130 9.50 -10.30 -22.59
CA ARG A 130 9.95 -9.78 -23.90
C ARG A 130 9.62 -8.31 -24.12
N VAL A 131 9.98 -7.47 -23.14
CA VAL A 131 9.90 -6.01 -23.29
C VAL A 131 10.92 -5.56 -24.33
N ARG A 132 10.46 -4.79 -25.32
CA ARG A 132 11.33 -4.17 -26.32
C ARG A 132 11.43 -2.68 -26.07
N ASP A 133 12.64 -2.19 -26.09
CA ASP A 133 12.97 -0.78 -25.88
C ASP A 133 13.66 -0.24 -27.14
N PRO A 134 12.91 0.36 -28.08
CA PRO A 134 13.45 0.98 -29.28
C PRO A 134 14.33 2.17 -28.89
N GLN A 135 15.53 2.23 -29.47
CA GLN A 135 16.50 3.26 -29.16
C GLN A 135 16.82 4.12 -30.36
N VAL A 136 16.95 5.40 -30.13
CA VAL A 136 17.41 6.39 -31.13
C VAL A 136 18.74 6.93 -30.68
N GLY A 137 19.67 7.11 -31.62
CA GLY A 137 21.00 7.58 -31.30
C GLY A 137 21.83 7.94 -32.49
N SER A 138 23.13 8.05 -32.27
CA SER A 138 24.13 8.36 -33.30
C SER A 138 25.16 7.24 -33.36
N PHE A 139 25.65 6.99 -34.59
CA PHE A 139 26.72 6.06 -34.87
C PHE A 139 27.71 6.71 -35.80
N THR A 140 28.97 6.68 -35.48
CA THR A 140 30.05 7.23 -36.30
C THR A 140 30.99 6.10 -36.69
N SER A 141 31.09 5.82 -37.95
CA SER A 141 32.06 4.86 -38.53
C SER A 141 32.80 5.49 -39.73
N ALA A 142 33.92 4.88 -40.11
CA ALA A 142 34.67 5.29 -41.31
C ALA A 142 33.86 5.12 -42.60
N ASN A 143 32.79 4.30 -42.60
CA ASN A 143 32.09 3.86 -43.82
C ASN A 143 30.68 4.47 -43.96
N SER A 144 30.30 5.47 -43.18
CA SER A 144 28.95 6.09 -43.22
C SER A 144 27.78 5.08 -43.09
N ASP A 145 27.92 4.14 -42.16
CA ASP A 145 26.94 3.08 -41.96
C ASP A 145 25.61 3.59 -41.37
N SER A 146 24.49 3.01 -41.78
CA SER A 146 23.21 3.26 -41.15
C SER A 146 23.09 2.50 -39.81
N PHE A 147 22.45 3.09 -38.81
CA PHE A 147 22.34 2.53 -37.46
C PHE A 147 20.93 2.72 -36.87
N THR A 148 20.43 1.66 -36.26
CA THR A 148 19.31 1.73 -35.34
C THR A 148 19.55 0.83 -34.13
N GLY A 149 19.26 1.31 -32.92
CA GLY A 149 19.41 0.55 -31.67
C GLY A 149 18.11 -0.05 -31.18
N ASN A 150 18.22 -1.15 -30.47
CA ASN A 150 17.10 -1.78 -29.77
C ASN A 150 17.62 -2.55 -28.55
N VAL A 151 17.00 -2.38 -27.38
CA VAL A 151 17.25 -3.23 -26.23
C VAL A 151 16.11 -4.22 -26.06
N VAL A 152 16.43 -5.48 -25.90
CA VAL A 152 15.49 -6.55 -25.59
C VAL A 152 15.70 -6.97 -24.14
N ILE A 153 14.63 -6.90 -23.36
CA ILE A 153 14.59 -7.33 -21.97
C ILE A 153 13.79 -8.62 -21.94
N GLY A 154 14.41 -9.72 -21.54
CA GLY A 154 13.77 -11.03 -21.50
C GLY A 154 12.56 -11.07 -20.57
N SER A 155 12.67 -10.42 -19.41
CA SER A 155 11.51 -10.15 -18.54
C SER A 155 11.75 -8.94 -17.62
N TYR A 156 10.69 -8.17 -17.39
CA TYR A 156 10.61 -7.19 -16.32
C TYR A 156 9.62 -7.67 -15.26
N GLN A 157 10.04 -7.60 -14.00
CA GLN A 157 9.24 -8.04 -12.88
C GLN A 157 9.18 -6.95 -11.82
N SER A 158 7.99 -6.73 -11.22
CA SER A 158 7.81 -5.82 -10.10
C SER A 158 6.72 -6.32 -9.16
N GLY A 159 6.85 -6.03 -7.86
CA GLY A 159 5.85 -6.42 -6.86
C GLY A 159 6.21 -6.05 -5.44
N ILE A 160 5.21 -6.15 -4.54
CA ILE A 160 5.37 -5.94 -3.11
C ILE A 160 5.58 -7.29 -2.42
N SER A 161 6.68 -7.42 -1.68
CA SER A 161 6.92 -8.62 -0.87
C SER A 161 6.38 -8.49 0.55
N GLN A 162 6.51 -7.32 1.17
CA GLN A 162 6.06 -7.05 2.54
C GLN A 162 5.52 -5.64 2.63
N GLN A 163 4.55 -5.43 3.53
CA GLN A 163 3.97 -4.10 3.77
C GLN A 163 3.73 -3.88 5.26
N ILE A 164 4.08 -2.69 5.73
CA ILE A 164 3.79 -2.19 7.08
C ILE A 164 2.95 -0.93 6.93
N ASN A 165 1.80 -0.87 7.58
CA ASN A 165 0.97 0.34 7.62
C ASN A 165 0.86 0.83 9.07
N PHE A 166 1.03 2.13 9.27
CA PHE A 166 0.71 2.81 10.52
C PHE A 166 -0.53 3.67 10.31
N ILE A 167 -1.65 3.28 10.93
CA ILE A 167 -2.97 3.87 10.68
C ILE A 167 -3.52 4.45 11.98
N PRO A 168 -3.35 5.75 12.23
CA PRO A 168 -4.23 6.48 13.15
C PRO A 168 -5.65 6.46 12.61
N PHE A 169 -6.64 6.28 13.49
CA PHE A 169 -8.03 6.14 13.11
C PHE A 169 -8.97 6.82 14.10
N VAL A 170 -10.15 7.13 13.63
CA VAL A 170 -11.31 7.53 14.43
C VAL A 170 -12.45 6.55 14.16
N GLY A 171 -13.30 6.34 15.15
CA GLY A 171 -14.40 5.38 15.03
C GLY A 171 -15.55 5.67 15.97
N HIS A 172 -16.58 4.88 15.83
CA HIS A 172 -17.77 4.89 16.69
C HIS A 172 -18.06 3.48 17.17
N SER A 173 -18.27 3.33 18.49
CA SER A 173 -18.61 2.05 19.09
C SER A 173 -20.12 1.90 19.27
N PHE A 174 -20.55 0.65 19.25
CA PHE A 174 -21.88 0.17 19.58
C PHE A 174 -21.76 -0.82 20.74
N GLU A 175 -22.83 -1.52 21.07
CA GLU A 175 -22.81 -2.48 22.18
C GLU A 175 -21.75 -3.57 22.06
N ARG A 176 -21.54 -4.13 20.84
CA ARG A 176 -20.64 -5.25 20.57
C ARG A 176 -19.70 -5.01 19.38
N SER A 177 -19.78 -3.86 18.77
CA SER A 177 -19.02 -3.58 17.54
C SER A 177 -18.49 -2.16 17.53
N MET A 178 -17.52 -1.90 16.70
CA MET A 178 -17.13 -0.55 16.33
C MET A 178 -16.86 -0.49 14.84
N VAL A 179 -17.11 0.67 14.26
CA VAL A 179 -16.69 1.01 12.90
C VAL A 179 -15.64 2.10 12.98
N TYR A 180 -14.67 2.06 12.07
CA TYR A 180 -13.58 3.02 12.09
C TYR A 180 -13.11 3.34 10.67
N PHE A 181 -12.50 4.51 10.57
CA PHE A 181 -11.79 4.98 9.38
C PHE A 181 -10.46 5.60 9.81
N GLY A 182 -9.41 5.34 9.04
CA GLY A 182 -8.09 5.90 9.31
C GLY A 182 -7.26 6.07 8.06
N VAL A 183 -6.30 6.97 8.14
CA VAL A 183 -5.31 7.22 7.09
C VAL A 183 -3.94 7.37 7.71
N GLY A 184 -2.90 6.94 7.00
CA GLY A 184 -1.55 7.06 7.53
C GLY A 184 -0.48 6.61 6.56
N PRO A 185 0.79 6.64 6.98
CA PRO A 185 1.90 6.18 6.17
C PRO A 185 1.91 4.66 6.01
N SER A 186 2.38 4.25 4.82
CA SER A 186 2.63 2.86 4.44
C SER A 186 4.08 2.70 4.02
N LEU A 187 4.72 1.63 4.45
CA LEU A 187 6.07 1.26 4.05
C LEU A 187 6.01 -0.11 3.37
N SER A 188 6.31 -0.14 2.07
CA SER A 188 6.22 -1.35 1.24
C SER A 188 7.61 -1.76 0.76
N GLN A 189 7.96 -3.03 0.95
CA GLN A 189 9.17 -3.58 0.35
C GLN A 189 8.86 -3.98 -1.10
N VAL A 190 9.35 -3.17 -2.03
CA VAL A 190 9.20 -3.40 -3.48
C VAL A 190 10.43 -4.15 -3.99
N LYS A 191 10.18 -5.24 -4.70
CA LYS A 191 11.19 -5.99 -5.45
C LYS A 191 10.91 -5.81 -6.93
N SER A 192 11.98 -5.49 -7.68
CA SER A 192 11.89 -5.38 -9.13
C SER A 192 13.17 -5.89 -9.79
N SER A 193 13.04 -6.43 -11.00
CA SER A 193 14.18 -6.94 -11.77
C SER A 193 13.96 -6.81 -13.26
N LEU A 194 15.09 -6.59 -13.97
CA LEU A 194 15.22 -6.72 -15.41
C LEU A 194 16.13 -7.93 -15.68
N ASN A 195 15.62 -8.92 -16.38
CA ASN A 195 16.35 -10.15 -16.63
C ASN A 195 16.63 -10.31 -18.12
N ASN A 196 17.80 -10.85 -18.45
CA ASN A 196 18.25 -11.12 -19.80
C ASN A 196 18.19 -9.87 -20.69
N VAL A 197 18.82 -8.78 -20.24
CA VAL A 197 18.90 -7.53 -20.99
C VAL A 197 20.01 -7.61 -22.00
N ILE A 198 19.68 -7.46 -23.29
CA ILE A 198 20.59 -7.53 -24.41
C ILE A 198 20.37 -6.32 -25.31
N GLY A 199 21.43 -5.60 -25.63
CA GLY A 199 21.42 -4.53 -26.63
C GLY A 199 21.78 -5.05 -28.03
N PHE A 200 20.92 -4.72 -29.00
CA PHE A 200 21.12 -5.02 -30.40
C PHE A 200 21.27 -3.72 -31.19
N ALA A 201 22.07 -3.76 -32.25
CA ALA A 201 22.09 -2.75 -33.29
C ALA A 201 21.76 -3.38 -34.64
N ALA A 202 21.05 -2.64 -35.49
CA ALA A 202 20.98 -2.94 -36.90
C ALA A 202 21.94 -1.99 -37.61
N ILE A 203 23.05 -2.51 -38.09
CA ILE A 203 24.07 -1.80 -38.85
C ILE A 203 23.92 -2.24 -40.30
N ASN A 204 23.61 -1.32 -41.20
CA ASN A 204 23.32 -1.61 -42.61
C ASN A 204 22.28 -2.74 -42.79
N ASN A 205 21.19 -2.73 -41.97
CA ASN A 205 20.14 -3.76 -41.89
C ASN A 205 20.63 -5.14 -41.40
N THR A 206 21.87 -5.29 -40.94
CA THR A 206 22.33 -6.51 -40.27
C THR A 206 22.17 -6.38 -38.75
N HIS A 207 21.40 -7.28 -38.14
CA HIS A 207 21.25 -7.29 -36.71
C HIS A 207 22.44 -7.91 -36.02
N VAL A 208 23.08 -7.15 -35.13
CA VAL A 208 24.24 -7.56 -34.35
C VAL A 208 23.92 -7.47 -32.86
N ASN A 209 24.30 -8.49 -32.11
CA ASN A 209 24.30 -8.43 -30.66
C ASN A 209 25.51 -7.62 -30.20
N ILE A 210 25.25 -6.42 -29.68
CA ILE A 210 26.30 -5.48 -29.28
C ILE A 210 26.81 -5.80 -27.87
N THR A 211 25.90 -6.17 -26.94
CA THR A 211 26.26 -6.36 -25.53
C THR A 211 26.81 -7.76 -25.21
N GLY A 212 26.75 -8.71 -26.15
CA GLY A 212 27.20 -10.08 -25.95
C GLY A 212 26.28 -10.84 -24.97
N GLU A 213 26.82 -11.23 -23.82
CA GLU A 213 26.09 -11.97 -22.81
C GLU A 213 24.99 -11.12 -22.15
N PRO A 214 23.83 -11.73 -21.82
CA PRO A 214 22.73 -11.02 -21.18
C PRO A 214 23.09 -10.49 -19.79
N SER A 215 22.69 -9.27 -19.48
CA SER A 215 22.82 -8.67 -18.16
C SER A 215 21.52 -8.77 -17.36
N ASN A 216 21.66 -8.93 -16.02
CA ASN A 216 20.53 -8.97 -15.09
C ASN A 216 20.67 -7.87 -14.04
N PHE A 217 19.58 -7.19 -13.76
CA PHE A 217 19.51 -6.11 -12.77
C PHE A 217 18.38 -6.39 -11.81
N SER A 218 18.60 -6.19 -10.51
CA SER A 218 17.58 -6.38 -9.49
C SER A 218 17.68 -5.33 -8.40
N SER A 219 16.56 -5.00 -7.80
CA SER A 219 16.48 -4.08 -6.66
C SER A 219 15.46 -4.55 -5.67
N THR A 220 15.77 -4.36 -4.39
CA THR A 220 14.84 -4.56 -3.27
C THR A 220 14.94 -3.34 -2.38
N GLN A 221 13.87 -2.55 -2.28
CA GLN A 221 13.86 -1.30 -1.54
C GLN A 221 12.58 -1.16 -0.71
N TRP A 222 12.72 -0.52 0.46
CA TRP A 222 11.58 -0.06 1.23
C TRP A 222 11.11 1.29 0.71
N VAL A 223 9.87 1.35 0.24
CA VAL A 223 9.26 2.52 -0.41
C VAL A 223 8.16 3.06 0.49
N LEU A 224 8.29 4.34 0.83
CA LEU A 224 7.26 5.06 1.57
C LEU A 224 6.06 5.33 0.68
N GLY A 225 4.88 5.26 1.27
CA GLY A 225 3.61 5.53 0.63
C GLY A 225 2.57 6.00 1.62
N GLY A 226 1.32 5.94 1.22
CA GLY A 226 0.16 6.22 2.05
C GLY A 226 -0.83 5.07 2.01
N ALA A 227 -1.61 4.94 3.07
CA ALA A 227 -2.72 3.99 3.15
C ALA A 227 -3.95 4.61 3.80
N ALA A 228 -5.13 4.22 3.34
CA ALA A 228 -6.42 4.54 3.93
C ALA A 228 -7.14 3.22 4.25
N THR A 229 -7.74 3.15 5.43
CA THR A 229 -8.44 1.94 5.90
C THR A 229 -9.82 2.29 6.41
N VAL A 230 -10.80 1.49 6.04
CA VAL A 230 -12.12 1.46 6.66
C VAL A 230 -12.38 0.06 7.17
N GLY A 231 -12.94 -0.06 8.37
CA GLY A 231 -13.18 -1.37 8.97
C GLY A 231 -14.23 -1.38 10.04
N GLY A 232 -14.57 -2.61 10.45
CA GLY A 232 -15.48 -2.88 11.55
C GLY A 232 -14.97 -4.03 12.39
N THR A 233 -15.21 -3.94 13.70
CA THR A 233 -14.89 -5.01 14.63
C THR A 233 -16.15 -5.56 15.26
N TYR A 234 -16.11 -6.83 15.65
CA TYR A 234 -17.15 -7.47 16.43
C TYR A 234 -16.53 -8.15 17.65
N PHE A 235 -16.91 -7.71 18.84
CA PHE A 235 -16.45 -8.25 20.12
C PHE A 235 -17.22 -9.53 20.47
N ILE A 236 -16.50 -10.65 20.55
CA ILE A 236 -17.01 -11.93 21.01
C ILE A 236 -17.23 -11.85 22.52
N ASP A 237 -16.23 -11.32 23.21
CA ASP A 237 -16.25 -10.95 24.63
C ASP A 237 -15.40 -9.67 24.85
N ARG A 238 -15.20 -9.26 26.11
CA ARG A 238 -14.40 -8.04 26.41
C ARG A 238 -12.92 -8.14 26.03
N GLY A 239 -12.43 -9.35 25.82
CA GLY A 239 -11.00 -9.59 25.53
C GLY A 239 -10.74 -10.10 24.12
N TRP A 240 -11.74 -10.50 23.34
CA TRP A 240 -11.57 -11.05 22.02
C TRP A 240 -12.51 -10.40 21.00
N PHE A 241 -11.99 -10.03 19.85
CA PHE A 241 -12.79 -9.49 18.76
C PHE A 241 -12.25 -9.92 17.38
N ILE A 242 -13.14 -9.92 16.41
CA ILE A 242 -12.84 -10.08 14.99
C ILE A 242 -12.79 -8.66 14.39
N ASP A 243 -11.78 -8.39 13.57
CA ASP A 243 -11.64 -7.17 12.78
C ASP A 243 -11.70 -7.52 11.30
N VAL A 244 -12.58 -6.85 10.57
CA VAL A 244 -12.68 -6.93 9.11
C VAL A 244 -12.46 -5.55 8.55
N ASN A 245 -11.52 -5.42 7.62
CA ASN A 245 -11.19 -4.12 7.06
C ASN A 245 -10.82 -4.19 5.59
N TYR A 246 -11.04 -3.07 4.91
CA TYR A 246 -10.53 -2.78 3.58
C TYR A 246 -9.46 -1.70 3.68
N THR A 247 -8.33 -1.93 3.05
CA THR A 247 -7.20 -0.99 3.00
C THR A 247 -6.84 -0.71 1.55
N PHE A 248 -6.79 0.57 1.20
CA PHE A 248 -6.23 1.08 -0.03
C PHE A 248 -4.85 1.67 0.27
N GLY A 249 -3.82 1.20 -0.41
CA GLY A 249 -2.44 1.66 -0.26
C GLY A 249 -1.84 2.07 -1.60
N ILE A 250 -1.01 3.10 -1.59
CA ILE A 250 -0.26 3.56 -2.75
C ILE A 250 1.19 3.81 -2.35
N THR A 251 2.14 3.26 -3.11
CA THR A 251 3.56 3.57 -2.93
C THR A 251 3.90 4.89 -3.61
N ARG A 252 4.94 5.57 -3.11
CA ARG A 252 5.55 6.67 -3.86
C ARG A 252 6.15 6.13 -5.16
N ASN A 253 6.16 6.95 -6.20
CA ASN A 253 6.92 6.65 -7.41
C ASN A 253 8.42 6.57 -7.07
N GLN A 254 9.07 5.50 -7.50
CA GLN A 254 10.49 5.26 -7.27
C GLN A 254 11.20 5.15 -8.63
N THR A 255 12.47 5.57 -8.67
CA THR A 255 13.35 5.41 -9.83
C THR A 255 14.59 4.66 -9.38
N ILE A 256 14.94 3.60 -10.11
CA ILE A 256 16.09 2.76 -9.83
C ILE A 256 17.00 2.81 -11.04
N ASN A 257 18.25 3.23 -10.82
CA ASN A 257 19.27 3.28 -11.87
C ASN A 257 20.04 1.97 -11.94
N TYR A 258 20.48 1.61 -13.13
CA TYR A 258 21.33 0.46 -13.38
C TYR A 258 22.43 0.79 -14.39
N ALA A 259 23.55 0.09 -14.30
CA ALA A 259 24.62 0.14 -15.28
C ALA A 259 25.43 -1.16 -15.22
N ALA A 260 25.86 -1.64 -16.39
CA ALA A 260 26.79 -2.75 -16.53
C ALA A 260 27.71 -2.51 -17.73
N PRO A 261 29.03 -2.74 -17.59
CA PRO A 261 29.91 -2.81 -18.73
C PRO A 261 29.59 -4.07 -19.53
N PHE A 262 29.83 -4.01 -20.82
CA PHE A 262 29.75 -5.15 -21.71
C PHE A 262 30.99 -5.24 -22.63
N ALA A 263 31.24 -6.45 -23.10
CA ALA A 263 32.23 -6.71 -24.15
C ALA A 263 31.74 -7.88 -25.01
N SER A 264 31.77 -7.71 -26.32
CA SER A 264 31.50 -8.78 -27.28
C SER A 264 32.55 -8.80 -28.38
N ALA A 265 32.71 -9.95 -29.04
CA ALA A 265 33.62 -10.09 -30.17
C ALA A 265 32.90 -10.88 -31.27
N THR A 266 32.92 -10.35 -32.51
CA THR A 266 32.30 -10.95 -33.67
C THR A 266 33.13 -10.59 -34.92
N ASP A 267 33.46 -11.58 -35.69
CA ASP A 267 34.16 -11.42 -36.99
C ASP A 267 35.42 -10.54 -36.93
N GLY A 268 36.20 -10.66 -35.84
CA GLY A 268 37.43 -9.89 -35.64
C GLY A 268 37.22 -8.48 -35.08
N TYR A 269 35.97 -8.04 -34.92
CA TYR A 269 35.62 -6.82 -34.19
C TYR A 269 35.43 -7.09 -32.71
N THR A 270 35.87 -6.17 -31.87
CA THR A 270 35.60 -6.16 -30.44
C THR A 270 34.73 -4.94 -30.16
N ASP A 271 33.57 -5.19 -29.55
CA ASP A 271 32.68 -4.15 -29.09
C ASP A 271 32.72 -4.08 -27.57
N THR A 272 32.99 -2.90 -27.02
CA THR A 272 33.03 -2.65 -25.59
C THR A 272 32.23 -1.43 -25.26
N GLY A 273 31.57 -1.43 -24.09
CA GLY A 273 30.75 -0.29 -23.74
C GLY A 273 30.08 -0.41 -22.39
N ILE A 274 29.06 0.45 -22.20
CA ILE A 274 28.25 0.49 -21.00
C ILE A 274 26.76 0.47 -21.40
N LEU A 275 26.03 -0.51 -20.86
CA LEU A 275 24.59 -0.52 -20.87
C LEU A 275 24.11 0.08 -19.55
N SER A 276 23.37 1.18 -19.61
CA SER A 276 22.86 1.89 -18.44
C SER A 276 21.43 2.34 -18.64
N GLY A 277 20.78 2.71 -17.56
CA GLY A 277 19.41 3.21 -17.62
C GLY A 277 18.75 3.29 -16.27
N ASN A 278 17.43 3.34 -16.29
CA ASN A 278 16.62 3.30 -15.08
C ASN A 278 15.25 2.67 -15.37
N TRP A 279 14.62 2.19 -14.32
CA TRP A 279 13.19 1.90 -14.35
C TRP A 279 12.49 2.63 -13.21
N SER A 280 11.24 3.00 -13.45
CA SER A 280 10.42 3.73 -12.49
C SER A 280 8.99 3.23 -12.50
N GLY A 281 8.25 3.52 -11.40
CA GLY A 281 6.85 3.21 -11.27
C GLY A 281 6.38 3.26 -9.83
N HIS A 282 5.08 3.10 -9.63
CA HIS A 282 4.47 2.93 -8.32
C HIS A 282 3.45 1.79 -8.35
N ILE A 283 3.10 1.31 -7.15
CA ILE A 283 2.17 0.17 -6.99
C ILE A 283 1.02 0.63 -6.11
N ILE A 284 -0.20 0.33 -6.55
CA ILE A 284 -1.41 0.44 -5.76
C ILE A 284 -1.74 -0.95 -5.22
N ASN A 285 -1.96 -1.06 -3.90
CA ASN A 285 -2.36 -2.30 -3.26
C ASN A 285 -3.72 -2.11 -2.57
N GLN A 286 -4.68 -2.93 -2.94
CA GLN A 286 -6.00 -2.98 -2.31
C GLN A 286 -6.11 -4.30 -1.56
N ALA A 287 -6.52 -4.26 -0.29
CA ALA A 287 -6.57 -5.43 0.55
C ALA A 287 -7.88 -5.50 1.34
N VAL A 288 -8.47 -6.69 1.38
CA VAL A 288 -9.51 -7.05 2.35
C VAL A 288 -8.88 -8.00 3.36
N ALA A 289 -8.90 -7.63 4.64
CA ALA A 289 -8.30 -8.39 5.71
C ALA A 289 -9.31 -8.82 6.75
N VAL A 290 -9.10 -10.00 7.32
CA VAL A 290 -9.85 -10.53 8.47
C VAL A 290 -8.84 -10.99 9.51
N SER A 291 -9.01 -10.59 10.76
CA SER A 291 -8.13 -10.96 11.87
C SER A 291 -8.90 -11.24 13.15
N ILE A 292 -8.34 -12.11 13.97
CA ILE A 292 -8.75 -12.33 15.36
C ILE A 292 -7.77 -11.61 16.29
N ASN A 293 -8.31 -10.89 17.27
CA ASN A 293 -7.54 -9.98 18.11
C ASN A 293 -7.84 -10.23 19.58
N LYS A 294 -6.81 -10.08 20.40
CA LYS A 294 -6.90 -10.05 21.86
C LYS A 294 -6.77 -8.61 22.32
N ALA A 295 -7.74 -8.14 23.09
CA ALA A 295 -7.69 -6.86 23.82
C ALA A 295 -7.18 -7.07 25.25
N PHE A 296 -6.39 -6.10 25.75
CA PHE A 296 -5.75 -6.11 27.07
C PHE A 296 -6.10 -4.85 27.86
#